data_f874d525e321dc53dd82af064ff68ada
#
_entry.id   f874d525e321dc53dd82af064ff68ada
#
_cell.length_a   1.000
_cell.length_b   1.000
_cell.length_c   1.000
_cell.angle_alpha   90.00
_cell.angle_beta   90.00
_cell.angle_gamma   90.00
#
_symmetry.space_group_name_H-M   'P 1'
#
loop_
_entity.id
_entity.type
_entity.pdbx_description
1 polymer ?
#
loop_
_entity_poly.entity_id
_entity_poly.type
_entity_poly.pdbx_seq_one_letter_code
_entity_poly.pdbx_strand_id
1 'polypeptide(L)'
;MRNLVPLSPTLYLPPRDRLLLGKPLAAALDTSDPEAWVDLDRQISIAAAWRSGVMPLRSLLRKRHADGHGSVDWAAAPRWDEEARDVTWSRFPPSETETALVLCHDRWQAREAALAFAPGRPALLPLLLVRCADSRRRVRERARRVLGAALDGPEAPASELVPLALRLTLRPHGDWALERVLDAAGPLPPALTSRLCASPLARVRILGVRLSLERGLLTPAGLTELALTAPDRAVRHLCTGALLAAVHAGDPERLLDPLLTASSAVARSSAVMALHRAGRWQEAALHLADPSARVRSAARLVLRMVGRDTQDLYRALCADPAAPGLAPGALFGLAESGVPDAAALLRPLMAHPKGPVRTAALAALRMRDAISPDELMAAMDDPHPPVVRTARKALVPYVLLVPEEWLAGLVAPGRPRHVRRSGLRLLCAHSLALRKRVLVPLEEDEDPEVAHEAQRARYEPLPPAGSGG
;
A
#
# COMPACT_ATOMS: atom_id res chain seq x y z
N MET A 1 11.78 -58.18 -10.38
CA MET A 1 12.16 -57.32 -11.50
C MET A 1 11.06 -56.33 -11.75
N ARG A 2 11.22 -55.07 -11.29
CA ARG A 2 10.26 -53.98 -11.57
C ARG A 2 10.61 -53.43 -12.95
N ASN A 3 9.69 -53.52 -13.91
CA ASN A 3 9.80 -52.93 -15.23
C ASN A 3 9.91 -51.41 -15.06
N LEU A 4 11.10 -50.85 -15.13
CA LEU A 4 11.32 -49.43 -15.34
C LEU A 4 10.88 -49.10 -16.78
N VAL A 5 9.72 -48.47 -16.90
CA VAL A 5 9.30 -47.84 -18.15
C VAL A 5 10.33 -46.77 -18.49
N PRO A 6 10.99 -46.81 -19.65
CA PRO A 6 11.94 -45.77 -20.01
C PRO A 6 11.23 -44.46 -20.14
N LEU A 7 11.43 -43.53 -19.21
CA LEU A 7 10.97 -42.16 -19.28
C LEU A 7 11.59 -41.53 -20.55
N SER A 8 10.74 -41.04 -21.43
CA SER A 8 11.17 -40.38 -22.67
C SER A 8 12.11 -39.21 -22.34
N PRO A 9 13.31 -39.14 -22.96
CA PRO A 9 14.31 -38.10 -22.65
C PRO A 9 13.81 -36.65 -22.76
N THR A 10 12.71 -36.45 -23.48
CA THR A 10 12.08 -35.14 -23.68
C THR A 10 11.35 -34.60 -22.45
N LEU A 11 11.02 -35.43 -21.44
CA LEU A 11 10.33 -35.05 -20.23
C LEU A 11 11.19 -34.16 -19.29
N TYR A 12 12.53 -34.20 -19.41
CA TYR A 12 13.46 -33.41 -18.60
C TYR A 12 13.94 -32.12 -19.26
N LEU A 13 13.52 -31.83 -20.51
CA LEU A 13 13.92 -30.61 -21.19
C LEU A 13 13.09 -29.42 -20.69
N PRO A 14 13.72 -28.27 -20.36
CA PRO A 14 12.98 -27.05 -20.01
C PRO A 14 12.11 -26.57 -21.19
N PRO A 15 11.03 -25.83 -20.92
CA PRO A 15 10.09 -25.35 -21.95
C PRO A 15 10.78 -24.67 -23.13
N ARG A 16 11.76 -23.82 -22.88
CA ARG A 16 12.60 -23.18 -23.88
C ARG A 16 13.21 -24.19 -24.88
N ASP A 17 13.82 -25.25 -24.36
CA ASP A 17 14.53 -26.23 -25.20
C ASP A 17 13.56 -27.07 -26.03
N ARG A 18 12.36 -27.34 -25.50
CA ARG A 18 11.29 -28.01 -26.23
C ARG A 18 10.81 -27.17 -27.44
N LEU A 19 10.65 -25.85 -27.24
CA LEU A 19 10.31 -24.92 -28.32
C LEU A 19 11.42 -24.85 -29.38
N LEU A 20 12.68 -24.82 -28.95
CA LEU A 20 13.83 -24.85 -29.87
C LEU A 20 13.90 -26.14 -30.72
N LEU A 21 13.31 -27.23 -30.23
CA LEU A 21 13.11 -28.49 -30.98
C LEU A 21 11.83 -28.47 -31.83
N GLY A 22 11.16 -27.34 -31.97
CA GLY A 22 9.96 -27.18 -32.79
C GLY A 22 8.68 -27.73 -32.18
N LYS A 23 8.67 -28.07 -30.87
CA LYS A 23 7.43 -28.49 -30.20
C LYS A 23 6.45 -27.32 -30.10
N PRO A 24 5.13 -27.54 -30.31
CA PRO A 24 4.14 -26.50 -30.13
C PRO A 24 4.06 -26.04 -28.68
N LEU A 25 3.56 -24.83 -28.43
CA LEU A 25 3.48 -24.22 -27.08
C LEU A 25 2.79 -25.13 -26.07
N ALA A 26 1.63 -25.72 -26.42
CA ALA A 26 0.88 -26.62 -25.53
C ALA A 26 1.64 -27.92 -25.16
N ALA A 27 2.62 -28.33 -25.96
CA ALA A 27 3.48 -29.50 -25.67
C ALA A 27 4.76 -29.07 -24.95
N ALA A 28 5.12 -27.79 -25.00
CA ALA A 28 6.35 -27.25 -24.42
C ALA A 28 6.17 -26.83 -22.95
N LEU A 29 5.02 -26.28 -22.59
CA LEU A 29 4.76 -25.77 -21.23
C LEU A 29 3.30 -26.06 -20.82
N ASP A 30 3.03 -25.97 -19.53
CA ASP A 30 1.65 -25.94 -19.02
C ASP A 30 1.06 -24.55 -19.32
N THR A 31 0.17 -24.50 -20.30
CA THR A 31 -0.46 -23.25 -20.75
C THR A 31 -1.47 -22.70 -19.75
N SER A 32 -1.92 -23.48 -18.77
CA SER A 32 -2.84 -23.06 -17.71
C SER A 32 -2.12 -22.40 -16.53
N ASP A 33 -0.79 -22.60 -16.40
CA ASP A 33 0.03 -22.00 -15.34
C ASP A 33 0.55 -20.63 -15.75
N PRO A 34 0.13 -19.53 -15.11
CA PRO A 34 0.63 -18.18 -15.36
C PRO A 34 2.15 -18.04 -15.16
N GLU A 35 2.73 -18.78 -14.20
CA GLU A 35 4.17 -18.74 -13.95
C GLU A 35 4.97 -19.36 -15.09
N ALA A 36 4.45 -20.42 -15.73
CA ALA A 36 5.10 -21.06 -16.87
C ALA A 36 5.36 -20.08 -18.02
N TRP A 37 4.43 -19.15 -18.27
CA TRP A 37 4.59 -18.10 -19.29
C TRP A 37 5.63 -17.04 -18.90
N VAL A 38 5.62 -16.61 -17.63
CA VAL A 38 6.59 -15.62 -17.10
C VAL A 38 7.98 -16.22 -17.08
N ASP A 39 8.10 -17.49 -16.70
CA ASP A 39 9.37 -18.22 -16.67
C ASP A 39 9.91 -18.50 -18.07
N LEU A 40 9.05 -18.84 -19.04
CA LEU A 40 9.45 -18.97 -20.43
C LEU A 40 10.07 -17.67 -20.97
N ASP A 41 9.39 -16.55 -20.76
CA ASP A 41 9.87 -15.21 -21.13
C ASP A 41 11.26 -14.93 -20.52
N ARG A 42 11.42 -15.19 -19.23
CA ARG A 42 12.68 -15.01 -18.52
C ARG A 42 13.79 -15.94 -19.02
N GLN A 43 13.50 -17.23 -19.20
CA GLN A 43 14.47 -18.22 -19.66
C GLN A 43 15.02 -17.91 -21.04
N ILE A 44 14.16 -17.48 -21.98
CA ILE A 44 14.58 -17.14 -23.33
C ILE A 44 15.36 -15.81 -23.30
N SER A 45 14.88 -14.81 -22.61
CA SER A 45 15.53 -13.49 -22.52
C SER A 45 16.94 -13.58 -21.93
N ILE A 46 17.11 -14.33 -20.82
CA ILE A 46 18.41 -14.56 -20.20
C ILE A 46 19.32 -15.36 -21.15
N ALA A 47 18.81 -16.40 -21.77
CA ALA A 47 19.62 -17.23 -22.68
C ALA A 47 20.08 -16.44 -23.91
N ALA A 48 19.29 -15.51 -24.41
CA ALA A 48 19.65 -14.62 -25.52
C ALA A 48 20.71 -13.59 -25.08
N ALA A 49 20.54 -12.96 -23.88
CA ALA A 49 21.48 -11.99 -23.34
C ALA A 49 22.89 -12.58 -23.10
N TRP A 50 22.97 -13.80 -22.61
CA TRP A 50 24.28 -14.49 -22.38
C TRP A 50 25.00 -14.81 -23.69
N ARG A 51 24.33 -14.80 -24.83
CA ARG A 51 24.87 -15.19 -26.13
C ARG A 51 25.31 -14.05 -27.03
N SER A 52 24.91 -12.84 -26.71
CA SER A 52 25.39 -11.67 -27.46
C SER A 52 26.92 -11.49 -27.38
N GLY A 53 27.61 -12.28 -26.58
CA GLY A 53 29.07 -12.27 -26.47
C GLY A 53 29.81 -13.55 -26.80
N VAL A 54 29.22 -14.76 -26.80
CA VAL A 54 30.04 -16.00 -26.77
C VAL A 54 29.57 -17.18 -27.61
N MET A 55 28.28 -17.40 -27.91
CA MET A 55 27.87 -18.56 -28.73
C MET A 55 26.54 -18.37 -29.46
N PRO A 56 26.50 -18.58 -30.80
CA PRO A 56 25.26 -18.58 -31.57
C PRO A 56 24.35 -19.76 -31.15
N LEU A 57 23.02 -19.51 -31.16
CA LEU A 57 22.01 -20.54 -30.86
C LEU A 57 22.25 -21.85 -31.66
N ARG A 58 22.77 -21.71 -32.88
CA ARG A 58 23.18 -22.81 -33.75
C ARG A 58 24.21 -23.77 -33.12
N SER A 59 25.17 -23.25 -32.34
CA SER A 59 26.22 -24.11 -31.77
C SER A 59 25.75 -24.97 -30.60
N LEU A 60 24.78 -24.49 -29.81
CA LEU A 60 24.11 -25.28 -28.77
C LEU A 60 23.22 -26.38 -29.32
N LEU A 61 22.50 -26.04 -30.39
CA LEU A 61 21.63 -26.98 -31.10
C LEU A 61 22.46 -28.04 -31.84
N ARG A 62 23.58 -27.69 -32.49
CA ARG A 62 24.53 -28.62 -33.07
C ARG A 62 25.16 -29.60 -32.07
N LYS A 63 25.50 -29.14 -30.86
CA LYS A 63 26.09 -29.96 -29.82
C LYS A 63 25.13 -31.05 -29.34
N ARG A 64 23.81 -30.76 -29.25
CA ARG A 64 22.78 -31.74 -28.86
C ARG A 64 22.45 -32.73 -29.97
N HIS A 65 22.67 -32.40 -31.24
CA HIS A 65 22.44 -33.32 -32.36
C HIS A 65 23.55 -34.36 -32.55
N ALA A 66 24.76 -34.06 -32.08
CA ALA A 66 25.82 -35.04 -32.01
C ALA A 66 25.48 -36.23 -31.09
N ASP A 67 24.50 -36.05 -30.21
CA ASP A 67 24.02 -37.04 -29.24
C ASP A 67 22.85 -37.90 -29.75
N GLY A 68 22.58 -37.95 -31.06
CA GLY A 68 21.80 -39.04 -31.70
C GLY A 68 20.29 -38.79 -31.83
N HIS A 69 19.77 -37.57 -31.74
CA HIS A 69 18.34 -37.29 -31.88
C HIS A 69 18.05 -36.53 -33.19
N GLY A 70 17.58 -37.25 -34.22
CA GLY A 70 16.91 -36.81 -35.45
C GLY A 70 17.54 -35.62 -36.18
N SER A 71 17.77 -35.75 -37.46
CA SER A 71 18.31 -34.67 -38.32
C SER A 71 17.30 -33.53 -38.49
N VAL A 72 17.45 -32.46 -37.76
CA VAL A 72 16.79 -31.19 -38.08
C VAL A 72 17.69 -30.45 -39.06
N ASP A 73 17.16 -29.98 -40.16
CA ASP A 73 17.89 -29.14 -41.09
C ASP A 73 18.15 -27.76 -40.47
N TRP A 74 19.31 -27.62 -39.87
CA TRP A 74 19.76 -26.40 -39.19
C TRP A 74 20.23 -25.31 -40.14
N ALA A 75 20.38 -25.60 -41.42
CA ALA A 75 20.61 -24.59 -42.43
C ALA A 75 19.39 -23.67 -42.58
N ALA A 76 18.22 -24.18 -42.23
CA ALA A 76 16.94 -23.48 -42.22
C ALA A 76 16.61 -22.80 -40.89
N ALA A 77 17.45 -22.91 -39.82
CA ALA A 77 17.16 -22.27 -38.53
C ALA A 77 17.33 -20.74 -38.59
N PRO A 78 16.44 -19.96 -37.96
CA PRO A 78 16.53 -18.51 -37.99
C PRO A 78 17.88 -18.02 -37.45
N ARG A 79 18.45 -17.00 -38.05
CA ARG A 79 19.66 -16.32 -37.59
C ARG A 79 19.28 -15.29 -36.53
N TRP A 80 19.24 -15.73 -35.28
CA TRP A 80 18.81 -14.94 -34.14
C TRP A 80 19.80 -13.84 -33.73
N ASP A 81 21.03 -13.91 -34.27
CA ASP A 81 22.20 -13.11 -33.84
C ASP A 81 22.41 -11.84 -34.68
N GLU A 82 21.65 -11.67 -35.76
CA GLU A 82 21.73 -10.49 -36.61
C GLU A 82 20.85 -9.37 -36.08
N GLU A 83 21.17 -8.12 -36.40
CA GLU A 83 20.38 -6.98 -35.97
C GLU A 83 18.89 -7.18 -36.29
N ALA A 84 18.00 -6.59 -35.48
CA ALA A 84 16.56 -6.90 -35.55
C ALA A 84 15.90 -6.61 -36.90
N ARG A 85 16.54 -5.82 -37.75
CA ARG A 85 16.14 -5.60 -39.13
C ARG A 85 16.40 -6.84 -40.02
N ASP A 86 17.31 -7.71 -39.57
CA ASP A 86 17.81 -8.88 -40.30
C ASP A 86 17.43 -10.20 -39.60
N VAL A 87 16.31 -10.23 -38.80
CA VAL A 87 15.78 -11.49 -38.27
C VAL A 87 15.39 -12.36 -39.48
N THR A 88 16.26 -13.29 -39.81
CA THR A 88 16.00 -14.27 -40.86
C THR A 88 15.18 -15.39 -40.27
N TRP A 89 13.93 -15.46 -40.65
CA TRP A 89 13.03 -16.55 -40.30
C TRP A 89 13.42 -17.82 -41.09
N SER A 90 13.27 -19.00 -40.47
CA SER A 90 13.53 -20.28 -41.20
C SER A 90 12.61 -20.47 -42.35
N ARG A 91 11.41 -19.90 -42.29
CA ARG A 91 10.40 -19.86 -43.34
C ARG A 91 9.57 -18.59 -43.24
N PHE A 92 8.94 -18.20 -44.30
CA PHE A 92 8.02 -17.08 -44.31
C PHE A 92 6.63 -17.52 -44.78
N PRO A 93 5.56 -17.28 -44.02
CA PRO A 93 5.53 -16.66 -42.68
C PRO A 93 6.14 -17.57 -41.60
N PRO A 94 6.68 -16.98 -40.50
CA PRO A 94 7.29 -17.76 -39.43
C PRO A 94 6.27 -18.64 -38.70
N SER A 95 6.73 -19.77 -38.16
CA SER A 95 5.88 -20.65 -37.36
C SER A 95 5.44 -19.98 -36.06
N GLU A 96 4.41 -20.54 -35.42
CA GLU A 96 3.97 -20.11 -34.08
C GLU A 96 5.09 -20.20 -33.06
N THR A 97 5.80 -21.33 -33.04
CA THR A 97 6.92 -21.58 -32.14
C THR A 97 8.06 -20.59 -32.35
N GLU A 98 8.42 -20.30 -33.62
CA GLU A 98 9.42 -19.26 -33.91
C GLU A 98 8.98 -17.88 -33.41
N THR A 99 7.72 -17.52 -33.71
CA THR A 99 7.15 -16.25 -33.25
C THR A 99 7.18 -16.16 -31.72
N ALA A 100 6.83 -17.24 -31.01
CA ALA A 100 6.88 -17.31 -29.56
C ALA A 100 8.30 -17.07 -29.01
N LEU A 101 9.31 -17.73 -29.60
CA LEU A 101 10.71 -17.55 -29.22
C LEU A 101 11.17 -16.10 -29.42
N VAL A 102 10.83 -15.48 -30.55
CA VAL A 102 11.23 -14.11 -30.86
C VAL A 102 10.46 -13.08 -30.01
N LEU A 103 9.21 -13.35 -29.66
CA LEU A 103 8.47 -12.52 -28.69
C LEU A 103 9.17 -12.43 -27.32
N CYS A 104 9.95 -13.46 -26.95
CA CYS A 104 10.67 -13.51 -25.68
C CYS A 104 12.16 -13.11 -25.79
N HIS A 105 12.64 -12.66 -26.97
CA HIS A 105 14.02 -12.34 -27.23
C HIS A 105 14.50 -11.13 -26.36
N ASP A 106 15.80 -11.07 -26.03
CA ASP A 106 16.38 -9.97 -25.23
C ASP A 106 16.40 -8.63 -26.00
N ARG A 107 16.63 -8.67 -27.33
CA ARG A 107 16.62 -7.48 -28.20
C ARG A 107 15.19 -7.02 -28.44
N TRP A 108 14.89 -5.79 -28.04
CA TRP A 108 13.55 -5.22 -28.16
C TRP A 108 13.06 -5.09 -29.62
N GLN A 109 13.99 -4.87 -30.58
CA GLN A 109 13.66 -4.78 -32.01
C GLN A 109 13.13 -6.11 -32.55
N ALA A 110 13.73 -7.23 -32.10
CA ALA A 110 13.25 -8.57 -32.48
C ALA A 110 11.84 -8.80 -31.93
N ARG A 111 11.61 -8.45 -30.64
CA ARG A 111 10.26 -8.55 -30.04
C ARG A 111 9.23 -7.69 -30.77
N GLU A 112 9.63 -6.46 -31.20
CA GLU A 112 8.73 -5.58 -31.96
C GLU A 112 8.38 -6.18 -33.34
N ALA A 113 9.37 -6.74 -34.03
CA ALA A 113 9.16 -7.39 -35.33
C ALA A 113 8.22 -8.62 -35.23
N ALA A 114 8.40 -9.44 -34.18
CA ALA A 114 7.57 -10.63 -33.97
C ALA A 114 6.08 -10.32 -33.74
N LEU A 115 5.76 -9.14 -33.23
CA LEU A 115 4.37 -8.70 -33.03
C LEU A 115 3.58 -8.57 -34.34
N ALA A 116 4.25 -8.44 -35.48
CA ALA A 116 3.59 -8.44 -36.81
C ALA A 116 2.99 -9.81 -37.19
N PHE A 117 3.54 -10.89 -36.62
CA PHE A 117 3.17 -12.26 -36.94
C PHE A 117 2.30 -12.93 -35.87
N ALA A 118 1.94 -12.20 -34.83
CA ALA A 118 1.09 -12.71 -33.76
C ALA A 118 -0.43 -12.68 -34.05
N PRO A 119 -0.98 -11.74 -34.86
CA PRO A 119 -2.42 -11.73 -35.18
C PRO A 119 -2.91 -13.04 -35.74
N GLY A 120 -4.12 -13.46 -35.32
CA GLY A 120 -4.75 -14.70 -35.76
C GLY A 120 -4.17 -15.99 -35.17
N ARG A 121 -3.32 -15.88 -34.13
CA ARG A 121 -2.71 -17.02 -33.44
C ARG A 121 -3.07 -17.02 -31.94
N PRO A 122 -4.19 -17.65 -31.54
CA PRO A 122 -4.67 -17.63 -30.16
C PRO A 122 -3.65 -18.15 -29.13
N ALA A 123 -2.84 -19.16 -29.50
CA ALA A 123 -1.82 -19.69 -28.62
C ALA A 123 -0.72 -18.69 -28.25
N LEU A 124 -0.58 -17.56 -28.97
CA LEU A 124 0.37 -16.50 -28.68
C LEU A 124 -0.22 -15.39 -27.77
N LEU A 125 -1.52 -15.39 -27.48
CA LEU A 125 -2.16 -14.36 -26.66
C LEU A 125 -1.50 -14.19 -25.29
N PRO A 126 -1.10 -15.26 -24.55
CA PRO A 126 -0.38 -15.11 -23.30
C PRO A 126 0.95 -14.36 -23.44
N LEU A 127 1.71 -14.62 -24.51
CA LEU A 127 2.98 -13.90 -24.74
C LEU A 127 2.74 -12.46 -25.20
N LEU A 128 1.68 -12.17 -25.96
CA LEU A 128 1.24 -10.81 -26.26
C LEU A 128 0.90 -10.07 -24.98
N LEU A 129 0.20 -10.71 -24.07
CA LEU A 129 -0.13 -10.14 -22.77
C LEU A 129 1.14 -9.81 -21.96
N VAL A 130 2.13 -10.71 -21.96
CA VAL A 130 3.45 -10.44 -21.33
C VAL A 130 4.12 -9.21 -21.96
N ARG A 131 4.02 -9.05 -23.30
CA ARG A 131 4.60 -7.87 -24.00
C ARG A 131 3.83 -6.57 -23.74
N CYS A 132 2.58 -6.61 -23.30
CA CYS A 132 1.83 -5.41 -22.87
C CYS A 132 2.44 -4.74 -21.63
N ALA A 133 3.28 -5.45 -20.87
CA ALA A 133 4.06 -4.96 -19.76
C ALA A 133 5.56 -4.80 -20.08
N ASP A 134 5.95 -4.77 -21.37
CA ASP A 134 7.35 -4.65 -21.80
C ASP A 134 7.97 -3.32 -21.33
N SER A 135 9.24 -3.37 -20.94
CA SER A 135 9.99 -2.17 -20.53
C SER A 135 10.14 -1.15 -21.68
N ARG A 136 10.25 -1.62 -22.91
CA ARG A 136 10.38 -0.76 -24.09
C ARG A 136 9.02 -0.27 -24.57
N ARG A 137 8.85 1.04 -24.62
CA ARG A 137 7.57 1.68 -24.98
C ARG A 137 7.05 1.23 -26.34
N ARG A 138 7.90 1.16 -27.38
CA ARG A 138 7.49 0.74 -28.73
C ARG A 138 6.90 -0.67 -28.75
N VAL A 139 7.58 -1.63 -28.11
CA VAL A 139 7.09 -3.02 -27.99
C VAL A 139 5.76 -3.04 -27.24
N ARG A 140 5.71 -2.36 -26.09
CA ARG A 140 4.52 -2.30 -25.24
C ARG A 140 3.30 -1.73 -25.95
N GLU A 141 3.44 -0.59 -26.62
CA GLU A 141 2.33 0.06 -27.31
C GLU A 141 1.86 -0.76 -28.53
N ARG A 142 2.77 -1.38 -29.26
CA ARG A 142 2.42 -2.26 -30.36
C ARG A 142 1.71 -3.53 -29.87
N ALA A 143 2.22 -4.16 -28.80
CA ALA A 143 1.60 -5.33 -28.19
C ALA A 143 0.18 -5.02 -27.70
N ARG A 144 -0.03 -3.87 -27.08
CA ARG A 144 -1.34 -3.40 -26.61
C ARG A 144 -2.34 -3.23 -27.75
N ARG A 145 -1.92 -2.70 -28.87
CA ARG A 145 -2.77 -2.61 -30.09
C ARG A 145 -3.13 -3.98 -30.64
N VAL A 146 -2.14 -4.87 -30.76
CA VAL A 146 -2.35 -6.23 -31.30
C VAL A 146 -3.26 -7.05 -30.37
N LEU A 147 -2.98 -7.03 -29.06
CA LEU A 147 -3.82 -7.72 -28.07
C LEU A 147 -5.22 -7.12 -28.01
N GLY A 148 -5.35 -5.79 -28.03
CA GLY A 148 -6.65 -5.12 -28.03
C GLY A 148 -7.53 -5.60 -29.18
N ALA A 149 -6.99 -5.57 -30.39
CA ALA A 149 -7.71 -6.07 -31.58
C ALA A 149 -8.05 -7.57 -31.48
N ALA A 150 -7.19 -8.40 -30.90
CA ALA A 150 -7.45 -9.83 -30.71
C ALA A 150 -8.54 -10.08 -29.66
N LEU A 151 -8.60 -9.26 -28.60
CA LEU A 151 -9.61 -9.37 -27.55
C LEU A 151 -10.98 -8.79 -27.94
N ASP A 152 -11.05 -7.96 -28.97
CA ASP A 152 -12.32 -7.46 -29.54
C ASP A 152 -13.04 -8.52 -30.40
N GLY A 153 -12.38 -9.63 -30.72
CA GLY A 153 -12.96 -10.73 -31.45
C GLY A 153 -13.94 -11.57 -30.61
N PRO A 154 -15.00 -12.13 -31.24
CA PRO A 154 -16.08 -12.85 -30.53
C PRO A 154 -15.62 -14.17 -29.87
N GLU A 155 -14.51 -14.74 -30.28
CA GLU A 155 -13.99 -16.02 -29.78
C GLU A 155 -12.76 -15.83 -28.85
N ALA A 156 -12.51 -14.61 -28.36
CA ALA A 156 -11.34 -14.34 -27.55
C ALA A 156 -11.42 -15.07 -26.20
N PRO A 157 -10.44 -15.89 -25.82
CA PRO A 157 -10.43 -16.60 -24.53
C PRO A 157 -9.99 -15.67 -23.39
N ALA A 158 -10.62 -14.50 -23.28
CA ALA A 158 -10.18 -13.45 -22.37
C ALA A 158 -10.21 -13.88 -20.89
N SER A 159 -11.19 -14.70 -20.48
CA SER A 159 -11.29 -15.23 -19.12
C SER A 159 -10.11 -16.13 -18.74
N GLU A 160 -9.54 -16.87 -19.69
CA GLU A 160 -8.38 -17.73 -19.46
C GLU A 160 -7.10 -16.92 -19.24
N LEU A 161 -7.04 -15.70 -19.77
CA LEU A 161 -5.90 -14.80 -19.61
C LEU A 161 -5.88 -14.07 -18.28
N VAL A 162 -6.99 -14.05 -17.51
CA VAL A 162 -7.09 -13.32 -16.25
C VAL A 162 -6.01 -13.73 -15.23
N PRO A 163 -5.70 -15.03 -15.01
CA PRO A 163 -4.64 -15.40 -14.07
C PRO A 163 -3.26 -14.84 -14.44
N LEU A 164 -2.91 -14.86 -15.73
CA LEU A 164 -1.65 -14.30 -16.23
C LEU A 164 -1.65 -12.77 -16.15
N ALA A 165 -2.76 -12.12 -16.53
CA ALA A 165 -2.90 -10.67 -16.39
C ALA A 165 -2.69 -10.21 -14.94
N LEU A 166 -3.28 -10.93 -13.97
CA LEU A 166 -3.06 -10.71 -12.54
C LEU A 166 -1.58 -10.86 -12.15
N ARG A 167 -0.92 -11.89 -12.67
CA ARG A 167 0.50 -12.10 -12.39
C ARG A 167 1.36 -10.96 -12.91
N LEU A 168 0.99 -10.39 -14.05
CA LEU A 168 1.70 -9.28 -14.68
C LEU A 168 1.53 -7.94 -13.96
N THR A 169 0.55 -7.76 -13.07
CA THR A 169 0.43 -6.52 -12.26
C THR A 169 1.64 -6.32 -11.34
N LEU A 170 2.44 -7.34 -11.10
CA LEU A 170 3.72 -7.22 -10.38
C LEU A 170 4.82 -6.55 -11.22
N ARG A 171 4.64 -6.46 -12.55
CA ARG A 171 5.57 -5.79 -13.45
C ARG A 171 5.19 -4.31 -13.62
N PRO A 172 6.14 -3.42 -13.85
CA PRO A 172 5.84 -2.07 -14.31
C PRO A 172 4.95 -2.12 -15.55
N HIS A 173 3.89 -1.30 -15.58
CA HIS A 173 2.93 -1.21 -16.68
C HIS A 173 2.00 -2.42 -16.88
N GLY A 174 1.95 -3.38 -15.92
CA GLY A 174 1.10 -4.57 -16.02
C GLY A 174 -0.38 -4.32 -15.79
N ASP A 175 -0.74 -3.24 -15.09
CA ASP A 175 -2.14 -2.92 -14.73
C ASP A 175 -3.04 -2.80 -15.98
N TRP A 176 -2.55 -2.18 -17.05
CA TRP A 176 -3.28 -2.04 -18.32
C TRP A 176 -3.74 -3.39 -18.90
N ALA A 177 -2.88 -4.41 -18.82
CA ALA A 177 -3.19 -5.74 -19.34
C ALA A 177 -4.37 -6.37 -18.60
N LEU A 178 -4.41 -6.19 -17.27
CA LEU A 178 -5.50 -6.70 -16.43
C LEU A 178 -6.82 -5.97 -16.74
N GLU A 179 -6.81 -4.64 -16.79
CA GLU A 179 -8.00 -3.84 -17.12
C GLU A 179 -8.56 -4.28 -18.46
N ARG A 180 -7.74 -4.36 -19.49
CA ARG A 180 -8.18 -4.73 -20.84
C ARG A 180 -8.71 -6.15 -20.95
N VAL A 181 -8.08 -7.11 -20.26
CA VAL A 181 -8.54 -8.51 -20.23
C VAL A 181 -9.88 -8.63 -19.50
N LEU A 182 -10.07 -7.89 -18.39
CA LEU A 182 -11.32 -7.89 -17.63
C LEU A 182 -12.47 -7.27 -18.45
N ASP A 183 -12.21 -6.18 -19.16
CA ASP A 183 -13.19 -5.56 -20.05
C ASP A 183 -13.66 -6.56 -21.13
N ALA A 184 -12.72 -7.29 -21.73
CA ALA A 184 -13.03 -8.28 -22.77
C ALA A 184 -13.68 -9.55 -22.22
N ALA A 185 -13.30 -9.98 -21.02
CA ALA A 185 -13.84 -11.21 -20.40
C ALA A 185 -15.31 -11.07 -19.98
N GLY A 186 -15.82 -9.85 -19.84
CA GLY A 186 -17.18 -9.61 -19.37
C GLY A 186 -17.43 -10.17 -17.97
N PRO A 187 -18.60 -10.77 -17.70
CA PRO A 187 -18.92 -11.32 -16.39
C PRO A 187 -17.99 -12.49 -16.02
N LEU A 188 -17.12 -12.26 -15.03
CA LEU A 188 -16.24 -13.33 -14.53
C LEU A 188 -17.03 -14.36 -13.70
N PRO A 189 -16.66 -15.65 -13.75
CA PRO A 189 -17.23 -16.65 -12.86
C PRO A 189 -17.11 -16.27 -11.39
N PRO A 190 -18.14 -16.54 -10.54
CA PRO A 190 -18.10 -16.21 -9.10
C PRO A 190 -16.87 -16.78 -8.39
N ALA A 191 -16.46 -18.01 -8.74
CA ALA A 191 -15.27 -18.64 -8.17
C ALA A 191 -13.99 -17.85 -8.45
N LEU A 192 -13.83 -17.28 -9.64
CA LEU A 192 -12.69 -16.43 -9.97
C LEU A 192 -12.75 -15.11 -9.19
N THR A 193 -13.91 -14.48 -9.12
CA THR A 193 -14.10 -13.24 -8.36
C THR A 193 -13.75 -13.44 -6.87
N SER A 194 -14.19 -14.55 -6.27
CA SER A 194 -13.83 -14.92 -4.88
C SER A 194 -12.33 -15.12 -4.70
N ARG A 195 -11.64 -15.75 -5.65
CA ARG A 195 -10.18 -15.90 -5.64
C ARG A 195 -9.47 -14.54 -5.73
N LEU A 196 -10.00 -13.59 -6.49
CA LEU A 196 -9.46 -12.23 -6.54
C LEU A 196 -9.56 -11.55 -5.18
N CYS A 197 -10.72 -11.66 -4.50
CA CYS A 197 -10.91 -11.11 -3.16
C CYS A 197 -9.97 -11.72 -2.11
N ALA A 198 -9.61 -12.98 -2.24
CA ALA A 198 -8.72 -13.71 -1.34
C ALA A 198 -7.22 -13.60 -1.70
N SER A 199 -6.85 -12.86 -2.76
CA SER A 199 -5.47 -12.75 -3.22
C SER A 199 -4.54 -12.16 -2.15
N PRO A 200 -3.28 -12.64 -2.02
CA PRO A 200 -2.29 -12.02 -1.14
C PRO A 200 -1.89 -10.59 -1.57
N LEU A 201 -2.14 -10.23 -2.84
CA LEU A 201 -1.78 -8.93 -3.40
C LEU A 201 -2.91 -7.91 -3.18
N ALA A 202 -2.61 -6.81 -2.48
CA ALA A 202 -3.58 -5.76 -2.15
C ALA A 202 -4.34 -5.21 -3.38
N ARG A 203 -3.64 -4.94 -4.48
CA ARG A 203 -4.26 -4.42 -5.72
C ARG A 203 -5.28 -5.38 -6.30
N VAL A 204 -4.98 -6.68 -6.26
CA VAL A 204 -5.86 -7.74 -6.76
C VAL A 204 -7.10 -7.88 -5.88
N ARG A 205 -6.93 -7.84 -4.54
CA ARG A 205 -8.07 -7.86 -3.60
C ARG A 205 -9.00 -6.66 -3.84
N ILE A 206 -8.43 -5.45 -3.97
CA ILE A 206 -9.19 -4.22 -4.24
C ILE A 206 -10.02 -4.37 -5.52
N LEU A 207 -9.41 -4.90 -6.57
CA LEU A 207 -10.11 -5.17 -7.83
C LEU A 207 -11.22 -6.21 -7.65
N GLY A 208 -10.94 -7.34 -6.99
CA GLY A 208 -11.93 -8.39 -6.70
C GLY A 208 -13.14 -7.84 -5.96
N VAL A 209 -12.91 -7.03 -4.93
CA VAL A 209 -13.99 -6.38 -4.17
C VAL A 209 -14.77 -5.39 -5.03
N ARG A 210 -14.09 -4.58 -5.85
CA ARG A 210 -14.78 -3.65 -6.76
C ARG A 210 -15.70 -4.39 -7.73
N LEU A 211 -15.18 -5.42 -8.40
CA LEU A 211 -15.97 -6.26 -9.29
C LEU A 211 -17.15 -6.96 -8.59
N SER A 212 -16.95 -7.38 -7.35
CA SER A 212 -18.01 -7.97 -6.53
C SER A 212 -19.10 -6.96 -6.17
N LEU A 213 -18.71 -5.71 -5.89
CA LEU A 213 -19.64 -4.60 -5.62
C LEU A 213 -20.47 -4.24 -6.86
N GLU A 214 -19.82 -4.07 -8.00
CA GLU A 214 -20.48 -3.72 -9.28
C GLU A 214 -21.53 -4.75 -9.70
N ARG A 215 -21.36 -6.00 -9.28
CA ARG A 215 -22.24 -7.13 -9.61
C ARG A 215 -23.19 -7.54 -8.50
N GLY A 216 -23.17 -6.86 -7.36
CA GLY A 216 -24.02 -7.19 -6.22
C GLY A 216 -23.74 -8.57 -5.62
N LEU A 217 -22.51 -9.09 -5.74
CA LEU A 217 -22.14 -10.42 -5.25
C LEU A 217 -21.87 -10.45 -3.74
N LEU A 218 -21.71 -9.29 -3.10
CA LEU A 218 -21.46 -9.17 -1.67
C LEU A 218 -22.76 -8.91 -0.92
N THR A 219 -23.05 -9.76 0.05
CA THR A 219 -24.17 -9.55 0.96
C THR A 219 -23.88 -8.39 1.93
N PRO A 220 -24.91 -7.75 2.52
CA PRO A 220 -24.70 -6.72 3.53
C PRO A 220 -23.81 -7.18 4.71
N ALA A 221 -23.96 -8.43 5.15
CA ALA A 221 -23.10 -9.02 6.18
C ALA A 221 -21.64 -9.13 5.72
N GLY A 222 -21.39 -9.63 4.52
CA GLY A 222 -20.03 -9.71 3.94
C GLY A 222 -19.40 -8.33 3.72
N LEU A 223 -20.20 -7.33 3.32
CA LEU A 223 -19.74 -5.94 3.23
C LEU A 223 -19.34 -5.37 4.59
N THR A 224 -20.15 -5.65 5.63
CA THR A 224 -19.85 -5.21 7.00
C THR A 224 -18.55 -5.86 7.50
N GLU A 225 -18.39 -7.16 7.31
CA GLU A 225 -17.17 -7.88 7.67
C GLU A 225 -15.95 -7.28 6.99
N LEU A 226 -15.98 -7.10 5.67
CA LEU A 226 -14.86 -6.50 4.92
C LEU A 226 -14.59 -5.03 5.32
N ALA A 227 -15.63 -4.26 5.60
CA ALA A 227 -15.47 -2.88 6.06
C ALA A 227 -14.76 -2.78 7.42
N LEU A 228 -14.97 -3.77 8.30
CA LEU A 228 -14.41 -3.82 9.65
C LEU A 228 -13.03 -4.47 9.68
N THR A 229 -12.84 -5.58 8.96
CA THR A 229 -11.71 -6.51 9.16
C THR A 229 -10.71 -6.53 8.02
N ALA A 230 -11.05 -6.07 6.80
CA ALA A 230 -10.13 -6.14 5.67
C ALA A 230 -8.78 -5.45 5.99
N PRO A 231 -7.64 -6.06 5.64
CA PRO A 231 -6.32 -5.48 5.90
C PRO A 231 -6.10 -4.18 5.11
N ASP A 232 -6.68 -4.08 3.92
CA ASP A 232 -6.49 -2.93 3.04
C ASP A 232 -7.45 -1.79 3.37
N ARG A 233 -6.90 -0.60 3.59
CA ARG A 233 -7.69 0.62 3.79
C ARG A 233 -8.66 0.89 2.63
N ALA A 234 -8.23 0.64 1.39
CA ALA A 234 -9.05 0.85 0.20
C ALA A 234 -10.25 -0.09 0.16
N VAL A 235 -10.08 -1.38 0.51
CA VAL A 235 -11.18 -2.34 0.61
C VAL A 235 -12.18 -1.89 1.68
N ARG A 236 -11.70 -1.55 2.89
CA ARG A 236 -12.58 -1.03 3.95
C ARG A 236 -13.38 0.19 3.50
N HIS A 237 -12.75 1.11 2.76
CA HIS A 237 -13.41 2.31 2.25
C HIS A 237 -14.48 2.00 1.19
N LEU A 238 -14.17 1.12 0.24
CA LEU A 238 -15.13 0.67 -0.78
C LEU A 238 -16.37 0.02 -0.15
N CYS A 239 -16.15 -0.93 0.78
CA CYS A 239 -17.23 -1.63 1.44
C CYS A 239 -18.06 -0.70 2.34
N THR A 240 -17.42 0.24 3.08
CA THR A 240 -18.12 1.27 3.85
C THR A 240 -18.98 2.13 2.94
N GLY A 241 -18.46 2.56 1.79
CA GLY A 241 -19.23 3.34 0.82
C GLY A 241 -20.46 2.60 0.29
N ALA A 242 -20.30 1.32 -0.04
CA ALA A 242 -21.40 0.46 -0.50
C ALA A 242 -22.48 0.24 0.59
N LEU A 243 -22.07 0.02 1.84
CA LEU A 243 -23.00 -0.08 2.96
C LEU A 243 -23.82 1.20 3.16
N LEU A 244 -23.15 2.36 3.08
CA LEU A 244 -23.83 3.65 3.24
C LEU A 244 -24.82 3.94 2.08
N ALA A 245 -24.51 3.47 0.88
CA ALA A 245 -25.46 3.52 -0.23
C ALA A 245 -26.67 2.60 0.01
N ALA A 246 -26.44 1.44 0.62
CA ALA A 246 -27.50 0.46 0.95
C ALA A 246 -28.40 0.90 2.12
N VAL A 247 -27.96 1.82 3.01
CA VAL A 247 -28.77 2.38 4.12
C VAL A 247 -30.10 2.98 3.63
N HIS A 248 -30.14 3.46 2.38
CA HIS A 248 -31.40 3.98 1.80
C HIS A 248 -32.41 2.90 1.41
N ALA A 249 -31.95 1.64 1.26
CA ALA A 249 -32.76 0.53 0.73
C ALA A 249 -33.16 -0.51 1.78
N GLY A 250 -32.69 -0.38 3.04
CA GLY A 250 -32.85 -1.43 4.06
C GLY A 250 -32.91 -0.91 5.49
N ASP A 251 -32.67 -1.82 6.44
CA ASP A 251 -32.66 -1.58 7.89
C ASP A 251 -31.39 -0.78 8.30
N PRO A 252 -31.50 0.53 8.58
CA PRO A 252 -30.34 1.37 8.91
C PRO A 252 -29.67 0.97 10.23
N GLU A 253 -30.40 0.36 11.17
CA GLU A 253 -29.84 -0.02 12.48
C GLU A 253 -28.80 -1.12 12.33
N ARG A 254 -29.12 -2.17 11.60
CA ARG A 254 -28.20 -3.31 11.38
C ARG A 254 -26.94 -2.92 10.60
N LEU A 255 -27.03 -1.89 9.77
CA LEU A 255 -25.89 -1.47 8.92
C LEU A 255 -25.02 -0.41 9.60
N LEU A 256 -25.59 0.52 10.36
CA LEU A 256 -24.84 1.63 10.95
C LEU A 256 -24.17 1.28 12.27
N ASP A 257 -24.83 0.53 13.15
CA ASP A 257 -24.33 0.27 14.51
C ASP A 257 -22.95 -0.39 14.52
N PRO A 258 -22.65 -1.41 13.71
CA PRO A 258 -21.30 -1.96 13.62
C PRO A 258 -20.25 -0.94 13.13
N LEU A 259 -20.64 -0.03 12.22
CA LEU A 259 -19.74 0.99 11.70
C LEU A 259 -19.48 2.11 12.70
N LEU A 260 -20.44 2.49 13.53
CA LEU A 260 -20.31 3.52 14.56
C LEU A 260 -19.28 3.12 15.63
N THR A 261 -19.13 1.82 15.90
CA THR A 261 -18.17 1.27 16.87
C THR A 261 -16.87 0.74 16.24
N ALA A 262 -16.73 0.85 14.92
CA ALA A 262 -15.58 0.33 14.18
C ALA A 262 -14.25 0.94 14.68
N SER A 263 -13.16 0.18 14.62
CA SER A 263 -11.79 0.65 14.89
C SER A 263 -11.35 1.73 13.91
N SER A 264 -11.83 1.69 12.66
CA SER A 264 -11.55 2.64 11.60
C SER A 264 -12.26 3.97 11.80
N ALA A 265 -11.52 5.05 12.00
CA ALA A 265 -12.09 6.40 12.08
C ALA A 265 -12.82 6.81 10.78
N VAL A 266 -12.44 6.26 9.63
CA VAL A 266 -13.13 6.48 8.36
C VAL A 266 -14.53 5.87 8.40
N ALA A 267 -14.63 4.60 8.84
CA ALA A 267 -15.92 3.92 8.97
C ALA A 267 -16.83 4.65 9.97
N ARG A 268 -16.31 4.97 11.16
CA ARG A 268 -17.08 5.72 12.17
C ARG A 268 -17.56 7.08 11.66
N SER A 269 -16.67 7.88 11.05
CA SER A 269 -17.07 9.21 10.54
C SER A 269 -18.10 9.12 9.44
N SER A 270 -18.03 8.13 8.58
CA SER A 270 -19.00 7.91 7.51
C SER A 270 -20.35 7.46 8.07
N ALA A 271 -20.34 6.57 9.08
CA ALA A 271 -21.56 6.16 9.76
C ALA A 271 -22.23 7.32 10.51
N VAL A 272 -21.44 8.16 11.21
CA VAL A 272 -21.94 9.38 11.87
C VAL A 272 -22.62 10.32 10.87
N MET A 273 -22.03 10.52 9.69
CA MET A 273 -22.65 11.31 8.62
C MET A 273 -23.99 10.70 8.14
N ALA A 274 -24.08 9.38 8.10
CA ALA A 274 -25.28 8.68 7.68
C ALA A 274 -26.42 8.75 8.72
N LEU A 275 -26.11 8.98 10.00
CA LEU A 275 -27.12 9.18 11.06
C LEU A 275 -28.13 10.28 10.72
N HIS A 276 -27.71 11.36 10.05
CA HIS A 276 -28.61 12.42 9.63
C HIS A 276 -29.69 11.88 8.66
N ARG A 277 -29.27 11.10 7.67
CA ARG A 277 -30.20 10.52 6.67
C ARG A 277 -31.08 9.43 7.25
N ALA A 278 -30.58 8.71 8.27
CA ALA A 278 -31.32 7.69 8.99
C ALA A 278 -32.32 8.27 10.03
N GLY A 279 -32.38 9.59 10.19
CA GLY A 279 -33.22 10.24 11.23
C GLY A 279 -32.69 10.10 12.66
N ARG A 280 -31.50 9.51 12.85
CA ARG A 280 -30.85 9.22 14.14
C ARG A 280 -29.82 10.29 14.55
N TRP A 281 -30.01 11.53 14.12
CA TRP A 281 -29.02 12.60 14.29
C TRP A 281 -28.64 12.88 15.76
N GLN A 282 -29.53 12.56 16.73
CA GLN A 282 -29.27 12.73 18.16
C GLN A 282 -28.05 11.94 18.63
N GLU A 283 -27.79 10.77 18.03
CA GLU A 283 -26.67 9.91 18.38
C GLU A 283 -25.33 10.52 17.95
N ALA A 284 -25.32 11.46 17.03
CA ALA A 284 -24.09 12.17 16.66
C ALA A 284 -23.44 12.86 17.86
N ALA A 285 -24.22 13.27 18.88
CA ALA A 285 -23.69 13.88 20.08
C ALA A 285 -22.73 12.95 20.86
N LEU A 286 -22.96 11.63 20.82
CA LEU A 286 -22.10 10.64 21.46
C LEU A 286 -20.69 10.59 20.84
N HIS A 287 -20.55 11.06 19.60
CA HIS A 287 -19.30 11.08 18.84
C HIS A 287 -18.55 12.41 18.91
N LEU A 288 -19.05 13.40 19.64
CA LEU A 288 -18.34 14.67 19.88
C LEU A 288 -17.03 14.47 20.66
N ALA A 289 -16.96 13.43 21.48
CA ALA A 289 -15.77 13.07 22.27
C ALA A 289 -14.92 11.94 21.64
N ASP A 290 -15.15 11.60 20.36
CA ASP A 290 -14.37 10.56 19.67
C ASP A 290 -12.87 10.93 19.63
N PRO A 291 -11.95 9.97 19.82
CA PRO A 291 -10.51 10.23 19.75
C PRO A 291 -10.06 10.79 18.39
N SER A 292 -10.78 10.52 17.30
CA SER A 292 -10.46 11.00 15.96
C SER A 292 -11.10 12.37 15.66
N ALA A 293 -10.27 13.34 15.27
CA ALA A 293 -10.76 14.66 14.79
C ALA A 293 -11.75 14.55 13.64
N ARG A 294 -11.55 13.57 12.74
CA ARG A 294 -12.45 13.30 11.61
C ARG A 294 -13.87 12.95 12.07
N VAL A 295 -13.99 12.09 13.08
CA VAL A 295 -15.28 11.66 13.62
C VAL A 295 -15.96 12.81 14.37
N ARG A 296 -15.20 13.55 15.19
CA ARG A 296 -15.70 14.75 15.87
C ARG A 296 -16.20 15.81 14.87
N SER A 297 -15.46 16.00 13.77
CA SER A 297 -15.88 16.93 12.70
C SER A 297 -17.18 16.50 12.03
N ALA A 298 -17.34 15.19 11.75
CA ALA A 298 -18.58 14.64 11.22
C ALA A 298 -19.75 14.85 12.18
N ALA A 299 -19.53 14.58 13.48
CA ALA A 299 -20.55 14.78 14.52
C ALA A 299 -21.00 16.25 14.62
N ARG A 300 -20.04 17.19 14.64
CA ARG A 300 -20.36 18.63 14.62
C ARG A 300 -21.14 19.03 13.38
N LEU A 301 -20.79 18.48 12.22
CA LEU A 301 -21.49 18.78 10.98
C LEU A 301 -22.95 18.32 11.03
N VAL A 302 -23.19 17.06 11.43
CA VAL A 302 -24.55 16.49 11.57
C VAL A 302 -25.38 17.32 12.52
N LEU A 303 -24.86 17.68 13.70
CA LEU A 303 -25.59 18.47 14.70
C LEU A 303 -25.89 19.89 14.19
N ARG A 304 -24.97 20.53 13.49
CA ARG A 304 -25.20 21.85 12.87
C ARG A 304 -26.27 21.80 11.78
N MET A 305 -26.33 20.71 10.98
CA MET A 305 -27.35 20.54 9.94
C MET A 305 -28.78 20.53 10.51
N VAL A 306 -28.94 20.18 11.80
CA VAL A 306 -30.22 20.20 12.52
C VAL A 306 -30.33 21.38 13.49
N GLY A 307 -29.50 22.41 13.31
CA GLY A 307 -29.58 23.65 14.08
C GLY A 307 -29.09 23.56 15.53
N ARG A 308 -28.32 22.52 15.89
CA ARG A 308 -27.79 22.38 17.28
C ARG A 308 -26.47 23.13 17.41
N ASP A 309 -26.32 23.94 18.46
CA ASP A 309 -25.06 24.57 18.80
C ASP A 309 -24.08 23.54 19.41
N THR A 310 -23.00 23.31 18.69
CA THR A 310 -21.96 22.40 19.12
C THR A 310 -20.97 23.02 20.12
N GLN A 311 -20.93 24.35 20.24
CA GLN A 311 -20.08 25.04 21.21
C GLN A 311 -20.62 24.83 22.62
N ASP A 312 -21.93 25.00 22.79
CA ASP A 312 -22.58 24.75 24.08
C ASP A 312 -22.48 23.29 24.53
N LEU A 313 -22.59 22.36 23.57
CA LEU A 313 -22.40 20.94 23.86
C LEU A 313 -20.98 20.64 24.36
N TYR A 314 -19.96 21.26 23.77
CA TYR A 314 -18.57 21.09 24.25
C TYR A 314 -18.33 21.78 25.58
N ARG A 315 -18.92 22.98 25.82
CA ARG A 315 -18.88 23.59 27.15
C ARG A 315 -19.45 22.66 28.22
N ALA A 316 -20.63 22.10 27.93
CA ALA A 316 -21.28 21.16 28.86
C ALA A 316 -20.43 19.88 29.09
N LEU A 317 -19.82 19.32 28.05
CA LEU A 317 -18.94 18.14 28.15
C LEU A 317 -17.68 18.38 28.99
N CYS A 318 -17.19 19.64 29.04
CA CYS A 318 -15.97 20.02 29.72
C CYS A 318 -16.22 20.87 30.97
N ALA A 319 -17.48 21.11 31.38
CA ALA A 319 -17.85 21.99 32.48
C ALA A 319 -17.40 21.46 33.85
N ASP A 320 -17.42 20.15 34.03
CA ASP A 320 -16.99 19.51 35.28
C ASP A 320 -15.61 18.85 35.10
N PRO A 321 -14.54 19.51 35.62
CA PRO A 321 -13.18 18.95 35.59
C PRO A 321 -13.04 17.61 36.34
N ALA A 322 -13.92 17.35 37.31
CA ALA A 322 -13.88 16.13 38.11
C ALA A 322 -14.71 14.98 37.52
N ALA A 323 -15.41 15.20 36.43
CA ALA A 323 -16.29 14.21 35.82
C ALA A 323 -15.51 12.90 35.52
N PRO A 324 -15.95 11.76 36.07
CA PRO A 324 -15.23 10.48 35.88
C PRO A 324 -15.24 10.01 34.42
N GLY A 325 -16.18 10.50 33.64
CA GLY A 325 -16.36 10.18 32.22
C GLY A 325 -15.70 11.16 31.24
N LEU A 326 -14.96 12.15 31.71
CA LEU A 326 -14.34 13.14 30.84
C LEU A 326 -13.34 12.48 29.87
N ALA A 327 -13.71 12.50 28.60
CA ALA A 327 -12.93 11.89 27.53
C ALA A 327 -11.94 12.89 26.93
N PRO A 328 -10.67 12.51 26.67
CA PRO A 328 -9.68 13.36 25.99
C PRO A 328 -10.17 13.96 24.67
N GLY A 329 -11.01 13.24 23.92
CA GLY A 329 -11.60 13.71 22.67
C GLY A 329 -12.48 14.95 22.83
N ALA A 330 -13.16 15.11 23.96
CA ALA A 330 -13.99 16.28 24.24
C ALA A 330 -13.15 17.56 24.32
N LEU A 331 -11.97 17.49 24.95
CA LEU A 331 -11.04 18.60 25.08
C LEU A 331 -10.53 19.07 23.69
N PHE A 332 -10.16 18.12 22.84
CA PHE A 332 -9.81 18.44 21.45
C PHE A 332 -10.98 19.07 20.71
N GLY A 333 -12.18 18.50 20.88
CA GLY A 333 -13.39 19.04 20.24
C GLY A 333 -13.72 20.47 20.71
N LEU A 334 -13.53 20.77 22.00
CA LEU A 334 -13.66 22.12 22.53
C LEU A 334 -12.68 23.10 21.87
N ALA A 335 -11.41 22.71 21.75
CA ALA A 335 -10.41 23.54 21.07
C ALA A 335 -10.71 23.73 19.55
N GLU A 336 -11.19 22.69 18.88
CA GLU A 336 -11.52 22.70 17.45
C GLU A 336 -12.80 23.46 17.10
N SER A 337 -13.72 23.61 18.05
CA SER A 337 -15.06 24.21 17.81
C SER A 337 -15.07 25.74 17.81
N GLY A 338 -13.93 26.38 18.14
CA GLY A 338 -13.84 27.84 18.15
C GLY A 338 -14.50 28.52 19.35
N VAL A 339 -14.74 27.78 20.43
CA VAL A 339 -15.28 28.33 21.70
C VAL A 339 -14.34 29.42 22.21
N PRO A 340 -14.79 30.68 22.43
CA PRO A 340 -13.91 31.79 22.85
C PRO A 340 -13.21 31.54 24.20
N ASP A 341 -13.92 30.99 25.17
CA ASP A 341 -13.48 30.72 26.54
C ASP A 341 -12.83 29.32 26.71
N ALA A 342 -12.51 28.63 25.61
CA ALA A 342 -11.95 27.28 25.63
C ALA A 342 -10.69 27.17 26.49
N ALA A 343 -9.79 28.19 26.46
CA ALA A 343 -8.57 28.18 27.24
C ALA A 343 -8.83 28.20 28.76
N ALA A 344 -9.84 28.95 29.18
CA ALA A 344 -10.24 29.03 30.61
C ALA A 344 -10.80 27.67 31.10
N LEU A 345 -11.52 26.96 30.27
CA LEU A 345 -12.05 25.64 30.59
C LEU A 345 -10.98 24.53 30.53
N LEU A 346 -9.99 24.64 29.64
CA LEU A 346 -8.93 23.65 29.47
C LEU A 346 -7.82 23.74 30.51
N ARG A 347 -7.47 24.96 31.01
CA ARG A 347 -6.33 25.19 31.90
C ARG A 347 -6.43 24.42 33.21
N PRO A 348 -7.56 24.38 33.94
CA PRO A 348 -7.72 23.56 35.15
C PRO A 348 -7.48 22.06 34.91
N LEU A 349 -7.75 21.58 33.69
CA LEU A 349 -7.59 20.16 33.32
C LEU A 349 -6.12 19.73 33.15
N MET A 350 -5.18 20.67 33.16
CA MET A 350 -3.74 20.37 33.24
C MET A 350 -3.34 19.76 34.60
N ALA A 351 -4.14 19.95 35.64
CA ALA A 351 -3.97 19.33 36.98
C ALA A 351 -4.87 18.11 37.21
N HIS A 352 -5.59 17.62 36.15
CA HIS A 352 -6.50 16.50 36.28
C HIS A 352 -5.80 15.21 36.72
N PRO A 353 -6.39 14.35 37.61
CA PRO A 353 -5.76 13.13 38.11
C PRO A 353 -5.38 12.13 37.00
N LYS A 354 -6.15 12.05 35.90
CA LYS A 354 -5.88 11.15 34.77
C LYS A 354 -4.87 11.77 33.80
N GLY A 355 -3.69 11.15 33.65
CA GLY A 355 -2.65 11.59 32.72
C GLY A 355 -3.10 11.80 31.25
N PRO A 356 -3.96 10.93 30.66
CA PRO A 356 -4.50 11.16 29.31
C PRO A 356 -5.31 12.46 29.19
N VAL A 357 -6.03 12.88 30.21
CA VAL A 357 -6.78 14.15 30.23
C VAL A 357 -5.81 15.33 30.28
N ARG A 358 -4.77 15.28 31.16
CA ARG A 358 -3.71 16.31 31.19
C ARG A 358 -3.01 16.44 29.85
N THR A 359 -2.69 15.30 29.21
CA THR A 359 -2.08 15.29 27.87
C THR A 359 -2.94 16.01 26.84
N ALA A 360 -4.26 15.72 26.84
CA ALA A 360 -5.21 16.33 25.92
C ALA A 360 -5.42 17.82 26.22
N ALA A 361 -5.49 18.22 27.50
CA ALA A 361 -5.61 19.61 27.90
C ALA A 361 -4.44 20.46 27.40
N LEU A 362 -3.21 19.98 27.63
CA LEU A 362 -1.99 20.62 27.16
C LEU A 362 -1.97 20.73 25.62
N ALA A 363 -2.30 19.66 24.91
CA ALA A 363 -2.34 19.65 23.45
C ALA A 363 -3.44 20.58 22.90
N ALA A 364 -4.61 20.62 23.55
CA ALA A 364 -5.73 21.48 23.19
C ALA A 364 -5.41 22.98 23.42
N LEU A 365 -4.78 23.31 24.53
CA LEU A 365 -4.28 24.67 24.80
C LEU A 365 -3.26 25.12 23.76
N ARG A 366 -2.34 24.22 23.37
CA ARG A 366 -1.38 24.49 22.30
C ARG A 366 -2.08 24.76 20.97
N MET A 367 -3.12 23.98 20.61
CA MET A 367 -3.91 24.22 19.39
C MET A 367 -4.58 25.60 19.34
N ARG A 368 -4.77 26.19 20.50
CA ARG A 368 -5.36 27.53 20.65
C ARG A 368 -4.32 28.64 20.86
N ASP A 369 -3.03 28.31 20.78
CA ASP A 369 -1.93 29.22 21.14
C ASP A 369 -2.11 29.86 22.52
N ALA A 370 -2.70 29.13 23.48
CA ALA A 370 -3.10 29.61 24.80
C ALA A 370 -2.28 29.01 25.93
N ILE A 371 -1.06 28.54 25.68
CA ILE A 371 -0.15 27.98 26.66
C ILE A 371 1.21 28.70 26.58
N SER A 372 1.74 29.07 27.74
CA SER A 372 3.04 29.76 27.84
C SER A 372 4.21 28.74 27.86
N PRO A 373 5.45 29.19 27.52
CA PRO A 373 6.65 28.38 27.71
C PRO A 373 6.82 27.92 29.16
N ASP A 374 6.49 28.75 30.16
CA ASP A 374 6.61 28.41 31.58
C ASP A 374 5.66 27.29 32.00
N GLU A 375 4.41 27.29 31.49
CA GLU A 375 3.45 26.20 31.71
C GLU A 375 3.95 24.91 31.05
N LEU A 376 4.58 24.99 29.86
CA LEU A 376 5.18 23.86 29.18
C LEU A 376 6.40 23.32 29.95
N MET A 377 7.21 24.18 30.49
CA MET A 377 8.36 23.80 31.34
C MET A 377 7.89 23.08 32.61
N ALA A 378 6.85 23.58 33.27
CA ALA A 378 6.25 22.91 34.43
C ALA A 378 5.68 21.50 34.06
N ALA A 379 5.10 21.35 32.91
CA ALA A 379 4.58 20.08 32.44
C ALA A 379 5.67 19.03 32.10
N MET A 380 6.94 19.41 32.03
CA MET A 380 8.06 18.47 31.85
C MET A 380 8.34 17.62 33.10
N ASP A 381 7.81 18.01 34.26
CA ASP A 381 7.92 17.26 35.51
C ASP A 381 6.73 16.33 35.79
N ASP A 382 5.83 16.18 34.82
CA ASP A 382 4.65 15.33 34.97
C ASP A 382 5.03 13.83 35.06
N PRO A 383 4.43 13.08 36.01
CA PRO A 383 4.68 11.64 36.13
C PRO A 383 4.19 10.82 34.94
N HIS A 384 3.31 11.36 34.07
CA HIS A 384 2.78 10.68 32.92
C HIS A 384 3.61 10.95 31.66
N PRO A 385 4.34 9.95 31.08
CA PRO A 385 5.25 10.15 29.97
C PRO A 385 4.64 10.82 28.72
N PRO A 386 3.36 10.59 28.33
CA PRO A 386 2.73 11.33 27.25
C PRO A 386 2.60 12.83 27.46
N VAL A 387 2.39 13.32 28.72
CA VAL A 387 2.36 14.75 29.04
C VAL A 387 3.72 15.36 28.75
N VAL A 388 4.78 14.79 29.33
CA VAL A 388 6.18 15.22 29.10
C VAL A 388 6.54 15.25 27.63
N ARG A 389 6.15 14.22 26.88
CA ARG A 389 6.38 14.15 25.43
C ARG A 389 5.66 15.26 24.67
N THR A 390 4.43 15.59 25.09
CA THR A 390 3.64 16.65 24.45
C THR A 390 4.20 18.02 24.79
N ALA A 391 4.56 18.26 26.05
CA ALA A 391 5.24 19.48 26.49
C ALA A 391 6.56 19.70 25.76
N ARG A 392 7.40 18.67 25.68
CA ARG A 392 8.65 18.71 24.93
C ARG A 392 8.45 19.16 23.47
N LYS A 393 7.49 18.52 22.77
CA LYS A 393 7.21 18.87 21.36
C LYS A 393 6.73 20.32 21.23
N ALA A 394 5.98 20.80 22.19
CA ALA A 394 5.48 22.18 22.21
C ALA A 394 6.58 23.21 22.55
N LEU A 395 7.61 22.81 23.34
CA LEU A 395 8.75 23.65 23.69
C LEU A 395 9.78 23.82 22.57
N VAL A 396 9.84 22.92 21.58
CA VAL A 396 10.84 22.99 20.50
C VAL A 396 10.92 24.37 19.83
N PRO A 397 9.82 25.05 19.47
CA PRO A 397 9.89 26.40 18.90
C PRO A 397 10.49 27.45 19.83
N TYR A 398 10.41 27.22 21.13
CA TYR A 398 10.86 28.14 22.16
C TYR A 398 12.19 27.73 22.81
N VAL A 399 12.84 26.66 22.30
CA VAL A 399 13.98 26.02 22.97
C VAL A 399 15.15 26.98 23.25
N LEU A 400 15.38 27.93 22.35
CA LEU A 400 16.45 28.96 22.53
C LEU A 400 16.11 30.02 23.58
N LEU A 401 14.86 30.11 24.01
CA LEU A 401 14.41 31.01 25.09
C LEU A 401 14.42 30.32 26.46
N VAL A 402 14.62 29.00 26.47
CA VAL A 402 14.61 28.21 27.70
C VAL A 402 15.99 28.29 28.36
N PRO A 403 16.07 28.50 29.72
CA PRO A 403 17.35 28.57 30.42
C PRO A 403 18.18 27.29 30.26
N GLU A 404 19.47 27.44 29.89
CA GLU A 404 20.39 26.32 29.70
C GLU A 404 20.53 25.44 30.95
N GLU A 405 20.53 26.07 32.15
CA GLU A 405 20.60 25.38 33.42
C GLU A 405 19.40 24.47 33.67
N TRP A 406 18.19 24.93 33.30
CA TRP A 406 16.99 24.14 33.42
C TRP A 406 17.02 22.93 32.45
N LEU A 407 17.48 23.14 31.21
CA LEU A 407 17.66 22.04 30.24
C LEU A 407 18.66 20.98 30.73
N ALA A 408 19.78 21.42 31.31
CA ALA A 408 20.78 20.54 31.94
C ALA A 408 20.17 19.78 33.13
N GLY A 409 19.34 20.44 33.93
CA GLY A 409 18.65 19.85 35.07
C GLY A 409 17.67 18.73 34.69
N LEU A 410 17.08 18.77 33.48
CA LEU A 410 16.17 17.70 32.99
C LEU A 410 16.88 16.35 32.81
N VAL A 411 18.16 16.36 32.50
CA VAL A 411 18.95 15.14 32.27
C VAL A 411 19.74 14.68 33.47
N ALA A 412 19.64 15.37 34.58
CA ALA A 412 20.37 15.07 35.82
C ALA A 412 20.06 13.62 36.31
N PRO A 413 21.04 12.94 36.95
CA PRO A 413 20.83 11.70 37.67
C PRO A 413 19.69 11.82 38.69
N GLY A 414 18.86 10.76 38.83
CA GLY A 414 17.70 10.78 39.73
C GLY A 414 16.41 11.33 39.13
N ARG A 415 16.43 11.98 37.98
CA ARG A 415 15.20 12.34 37.25
C ARG A 415 14.57 11.10 36.60
N PRO A 416 13.23 11.03 36.50
CA PRO A 416 12.56 9.94 35.81
C PRO A 416 13.07 9.77 34.37
N ARG A 417 13.26 8.53 33.92
CA ARG A 417 13.82 8.20 32.62
C ARG A 417 13.13 8.94 31.45
N HIS A 418 11.79 9.01 31.45
CA HIS A 418 11.03 9.67 30.38
C HIS A 418 11.27 11.19 30.34
N VAL A 419 11.56 11.81 31.47
CA VAL A 419 11.95 13.22 31.58
C VAL A 419 13.35 13.41 31.01
N ARG A 420 14.32 12.58 31.43
CA ARG A 420 15.72 12.63 30.98
C ARG A 420 15.80 12.46 29.43
N ARG A 421 15.10 11.48 28.87
CA ARG A 421 15.03 11.30 27.42
C ARG A 421 14.38 12.46 26.69
N SER A 422 13.38 13.11 27.29
CA SER A 422 12.76 14.29 26.71
C SER A 422 13.67 15.51 26.79
N GLY A 423 14.40 15.67 27.89
CA GLY A 423 15.43 16.67 28.05
C GLY A 423 16.56 16.56 27.03
N LEU A 424 17.09 15.34 26.83
CA LEU A 424 18.09 15.07 25.80
C LEU A 424 17.65 15.59 24.42
N ARG A 425 16.41 15.32 24.03
CA ARG A 425 15.88 15.76 22.74
C ARG A 425 15.69 17.28 22.63
N LEU A 426 15.40 17.97 23.74
CA LEU A 426 15.41 19.44 23.77
C LEU A 426 16.83 20.00 23.69
N LEU A 427 17.79 19.40 24.36
CA LEU A 427 19.20 19.77 24.28
C LEU A 427 19.72 19.64 22.84
N CYS A 428 19.31 18.58 22.12
CA CYS A 428 19.66 18.40 20.72
C CYS A 428 19.11 19.51 19.81
N ALA A 429 18.00 20.13 20.18
CA ALA A 429 17.38 21.23 19.44
C ALA A 429 17.90 22.61 19.83
N HIS A 430 18.67 22.73 20.93
CA HIS A 430 19.24 23.99 21.44
C HIS A 430 20.52 24.38 20.66
N SER A 431 21.59 24.72 21.35
CA SER A 431 22.85 25.12 20.76
C SER A 431 23.87 23.97 20.71
N LEU A 432 24.76 23.98 19.70
CA LEU A 432 25.84 22.99 19.60
C LEU A 432 26.78 23.03 20.81
N ALA A 433 27.00 24.21 21.39
CA ALA A 433 27.87 24.39 22.57
C ALA A 433 27.28 23.72 23.81
N LEU A 434 26.01 23.96 24.11
CA LEU A 434 25.30 23.32 25.21
C LEU A 434 25.23 21.81 25.03
N ARG A 435 24.89 21.38 23.80
CA ARG A 435 24.82 19.97 23.40
C ARG A 435 26.13 19.24 23.71
N LYS A 436 27.29 19.77 23.28
CA LYS A 436 28.60 19.16 23.54
C LYS A 436 28.91 19.10 25.02
N ARG A 437 28.62 20.18 25.79
CA ARG A 437 28.89 20.26 27.22
C ARG A 437 28.11 19.22 28.02
N VAL A 438 26.84 18.97 27.66
CA VAL A 438 25.91 18.12 28.44
C VAL A 438 25.89 16.68 27.96
N LEU A 439 26.08 16.40 26.67
CA LEU A 439 26.00 15.04 26.16
C LEU A 439 27.20 14.16 26.49
N VAL A 440 28.43 14.76 26.57
CA VAL A 440 29.65 13.98 26.84
C VAL A 440 29.58 13.21 28.16
N PRO A 441 29.19 13.81 29.29
CA PRO A 441 29.01 13.07 30.54
C PRO A 441 27.91 12.00 30.47
N LEU A 442 26.88 12.17 29.63
CA LEU A 442 25.77 11.24 29.52
C LEU A 442 26.06 10.04 28.65
N GLU A 443 27.17 10.01 27.90
CA GLU A 443 27.60 8.82 27.12
C GLU A 443 28.01 7.66 28.05
N GLU A 444 28.37 7.94 29.30
CA GLU A 444 28.73 6.97 30.36
C GLU A 444 27.62 6.90 31.45
N ASP A 445 26.40 7.25 31.12
CA ASP A 445 25.27 7.26 32.05
C ASP A 445 24.93 5.84 32.53
N GLU A 446 24.53 5.75 33.84
CA GLU A 446 24.10 4.48 34.43
C GLU A 446 22.89 3.85 33.74
N ASP A 447 22.02 4.66 33.12
CA ASP A 447 20.90 4.19 32.29
C ASP A 447 21.38 3.94 30.83
N PRO A 448 21.49 2.68 30.39
CA PRO A 448 22.02 2.35 29.07
C PRO A 448 21.22 2.91 27.89
N GLU A 449 19.91 3.20 28.07
CA GLU A 449 19.13 3.85 27.02
C GLU A 449 19.42 5.37 26.94
N VAL A 450 19.70 6.01 28.07
CA VAL A 450 20.12 7.41 28.09
C VAL A 450 21.52 7.52 27.48
N ALA A 451 22.45 6.67 27.86
CA ALA A 451 23.80 6.62 27.30
C ALA A 451 23.77 6.42 25.78
N HIS A 452 23.02 5.44 25.31
CA HIS A 452 22.88 5.16 23.88
C HIS A 452 22.23 6.34 23.11
N GLU A 453 21.20 6.98 23.67
CA GLU A 453 20.54 8.14 23.05
C GLU A 453 21.48 9.35 23.03
N ALA A 454 22.32 9.53 24.06
CA ALA A 454 23.33 10.59 24.12
C ALA A 454 24.42 10.38 23.04
N GLN A 455 24.95 9.15 22.91
CA GLN A 455 25.92 8.79 21.87
C GLN A 455 25.36 9.05 20.46
N ARG A 456 24.14 8.61 20.17
CA ARG A 456 23.48 8.91 18.90
C ARG A 456 23.33 10.39 18.65
N ALA A 457 22.83 11.12 19.65
CA ALA A 457 22.57 12.54 19.56
C ALA A 457 23.82 13.37 19.27
N ARG A 458 25.00 12.92 19.68
CA ARG A 458 26.28 13.60 19.41
C ARG A 458 26.57 13.75 17.92
N TYR A 459 26.18 12.76 17.11
CA TYR A 459 26.46 12.70 15.67
C TYR A 459 25.29 13.14 14.79
N GLU A 460 24.10 13.37 15.35
CA GLU A 460 22.96 13.87 14.58
C GLU A 460 23.18 15.35 14.20
N PRO A 461 22.92 15.71 12.92
CA PRO A 461 22.95 17.11 12.52
C PRO A 461 21.89 17.92 13.27
N LEU A 462 22.18 19.20 13.53
CA LEU A 462 21.18 20.12 14.08
C LEU A 462 19.99 20.19 13.09
N PRO A 463 18.74 20.15 13.59
CA PRO A 463 17.59 20.35 12.72
C PRO A 463 17.72 21.73 12.03
N PRO A 464 17.36 21.84 10.73
CA PRO A 464 17.43 23.11 10.03
C PRO A 464 16.60 24.16 10.79
N ALA A 465 17.20 25.31 11.04
CA ALA A 465 16.50 26.45 11.63
C ALA A 465 15.33 26.82 10.73
N GLY A 466 14.09 26.51 11.16
CA GLY A 466 12.88 26.88 10.42
C GLY A 466 11.94 25.77 9.99
N SER A 467 12.14 24.50 10.34
CA SER A 467 11.19 23.44 10.03
C SER A 467 10.07 23.28 11.06
N GLY A 468 9.45 24.39 11.46
CA GLY A 468 8.23 24.45 12.26
C GLY A 468 7.09 24.91 11.36
N GLY A 469 6.47 23.99 10.63
CA GLY A 469 5.25 24.19 9.88
C GLY A 469 4.17 23.24 10.40
#